data_5b0d0e8e24ef0964d9ff70cf5bd6871f
#
_entry.id   5b0d0e8e24ef0964d9ff70cf5bd6871f
#
_cell.length_a   1.000
_cell.length_b   1.000
_cell.length_c   1.000
_cell.angle_alpha   90.00
_cell.angle_beta   90.00
_cell.angle_gamma   90.00
#
_symmetry.space_group_name_H-M   'P 1'
#
loop_
_entity.id
_entity.type
_entity.pdbx_description
1 polymer ?
#
loop_
_entity_poly.entity_id
_entity_poly.type
_entity_poly.pdbx_seq_one_letter_code
_entity_poly.pdbx_strand_id
1 'polypeptide(L)'
;MILGFSHALAKSKTDICIMTYNIRLSADDGVNKWTNRSADNIKMLEYYSPDLIGMQEVRPDQLADLDANLSNYGHVGAGRDDGKNEGEHCPIFYKKNRFVLIESGNFALSENPNVYGVKGWDASYPRIATWAILKDRKTGKKIAYFNTHLDNDGVQARREGIKLVLERAKQIAPKLPLLISGDFNCTDATAPFDILNAAGLKSIYQLSPIVYGPKFSYHDYGRAKPEELELLDYVFVSKAFDVKRCRVIQDKPEGHYLSDHYPVIAQIQY
;
A
#
# COMPACT_ATOMS: atom_id res chain seq x y z
N MET A 1 26.67 -48.74 11.12
CA MET A 1 26.53 -47.31 11.49
C MET A 1 25.94 -46.59 10.29
N ILE A 2 24.62 -46.43 10.30
CA ILE A 2 23.89 -45.83 9.16
C ILE A 2 23.79 -44.32 9.44
N LEU A 3 24.55 -43.53 8.69
CA LEU A 3 24.47 -42.08 8.72
C LEU A 3 23.18 -41.63 8.00
N GLY A 4 22.16 -41.32 8.78
CA GLY A 4 20.94 -40.70 8.26
C GLY A 4 21.20 -39.26 7.81
N PHE A 5 21.27 -39.01 6.52
CA PHE A 5 21.25 -37.65 5.97
C PHE A 5 19.83 -37.10 6.12
N SER A 6 19.62 -36.25 7.11
CA SER A 6 18.43 -35.43 7.21
C SER A 6 18.52 -34.35 6.13
N HIS A 7 17.85 -34.54 4.98
CA HIS A 7 17.61 -33.49 4.02
C HIS A 7 16.59 -32.55 4.63
N ALA A 8 17.05 -31.44 5.19
CA ALA A 8 16.18 -30.31 5.46
C ALA A 8 15.62 -29.81 4.11
N LEU A 9 14.39 -30.19 3.79
CA LEU A 9 13.66 -29.62 2.66
C LEU A 9 13.65 -28.10 2.83
N ALA A 10 14.41 -27.39 2.01
CA ALA A 10 14.35 -25.95 1.92
C ALA A 10 12.88 -25.60 1.63
N LYS A 11 12.20 -24.92 2.57
CA LYS A 11 10.82 -24.50 2.38
C LYS A 11 10.78 -23.67 1.11
N SER A 12 10.03 -24.11 0.10
CA SER A 12 9.90 -23.43 -1.17
C SER A 12 9.42 -22.00 -0.95
N LYS A 13 10.09 -21.05 -1.59
CA LYS A 13 9.63 -19.67 -1.64
C LYS A 13 8.25 -19.65 -2.30
N THR A 14 7.38 -18.74 -1.87
CA THR A 14 6.04 -18.59 -2.41
C THR A 14 5.86 -17.20 -2.99
N ASP A 15 5.17 -17.13 -4.11
CA ASP A 15 4.83 -15.87 -4.76
C ASP A 15 3.70 -15.17 -4.01
N ILE A 16 3.81 -13.85 -3.90
CA ILE A 16 2.76 -12.92 -3.48
C ILE A 16 2.65 -11.84 -4.55
N CYS A 17 1.45 -11.58 -4.98
CA CYS A 17 1.10 -10.43 -5.81
C CYS A 17 0.63 -9.31 -4.89
N ILE A 18 1.37 -8.18 -4.85
CA ILE A 18 1.03 -7.01 -4.03
C ILE A 18 0.77 -5.80 -4.91
N MET A 19 -0.24 -5.00 -4.53
CA MET A 19 -0.60 -3.76 -5.21
C MET A 19 -0.65 -2.61 -4.20
N THR A 20 -0.20 -1.42 -4.60
CA THR A 20 -0.56 -0.13 -3.97
C THR A 20 -1.37 0.69 -4.96
N TYR A 21 -2.40 1.37 -4.47
CA TYR A 21 -3.32 2.09 -5.33
C TYR A 21 -4.01 3.25 -4.60
N ASN A 22 -3.64 4.48 -4.95
CA ASN A 22 -4.45 5.65 -4.64
C ASN A 22 -5.68 5.65 -5.56
N ILE A 23 -6.85 5.34 -4.98
CA ILE A 23 -8.10 5.15 -5.74
C ILE A 23 -8.78 6.46 -6.11
N ARG A 24 -8.27 7.57 -5.60
CA ARG A 24 -8.87 8.91 -5.58
C ARG A 24 -10.23 8.93 -4.88
N LEU A 25 -10.38 9.85 -3.95
CA LEU A 25 -11.60 10.01 -3.15
C LEU A 25 -12.86 10.21 -4.00
N SER A 26 -14.04 9.95 -3.42
CA SER A 26 -15.32 9.96 -4.12
C SER A 26 -15.88 11.34 -4.39
N ALA A 27 -15.31 12.41 -3.80
CA ALA A 27 -15.84 13.78 -3.89
C ALA A 27 -15.54 14.49 -5.22
N ASP A 28 -14.88 13.83 -6.17
CA ASP A 28 -14.66 14.35 -7.50
C ASP A 28 -15.98 14.52 -8.26
N ASP A 29 -16.02 15.51 -9.16
CA ASP A 29 -17.18 15.85 -9.96
C ASP A 29 -17.09 15.37 -11.43
N GLY A 30 -18.22 15.48 -12.15
CA GLY A 30 -18.28 15.21 -13.58
C GLY A 30 -17.92 13.77 -13.94
N VAL A 31 -17.11 13.60 -14.97
CA VAL A 31 -16.71 12.27 -15.49
C VAL A 31 -15.87 11.46 -14.51
N ASN A 32 -15.19 12.11 -13.58
CA ASN A 32 -14.30 11.48 -12.60
C ASN A 32 -15.00 11.05 -11.30
N LYS A 33 -16.33 11.23 -11.20
CA LYS A 33 -17.11 10.74 -10.04
C LYS A 33 -16.83 9.27 -9.79
N TRP A 34 -16.80 8.88 -8.52
CA TRP A 34 -16.64 7.47 -8.15
C TRP A 34 -17.67 6.56 -8.81
N THR A 35 -18.93 6.99 -8.88
CA THR A 35 -20.01 6.24 -9.53
C THR A 35 -19.76 5.91 -11.01
N ASN A 36 -18.91 6.70 -11.68
CA ASN A 36 -18.51 6.44 -13.07
C ASN A 36 -17.27 5.54 -13.17
N ARG A 37 -16.47 5.46 -12.11
CA ARG A 37 -15.20 4.72 -12.06
C ARG A 37 -15.29 3.39 -11.32
N SER A 38 -16.28 3.23 -10.41
CA SER A 38 -16.34 2.11 -9.48
C SER A 38 -16.35 0.74 -10.16
N ALA A 39 -17.24 0.55 -11.15
CA ALA A 39 -17.37 -0.72 -11.86
C ALA A 39 -16.07 -1.17 -12.55
N ASP A 40 -15.36 -0.24 -13.19
CA ASP A 40 -14.12 -0.56 -13.89
C ASP A 40 -12.94 -0.70 -12.93
N ASN A 41 -12.94 0.02 -11.80
CA ASN A 41 -12.00 -0.23 -10.70
C ASN A 41 -12.14 -1.65 -10.15
N ILE A 42 -13.37 -2.09 -9.90
CA ILE A 42 -13.65 -3.45 -9.41
C ILE A 42 -13.19 -4.49 -10.43
N LYS A 43 -13.53 -4.35 -11.72
CA LYS A 43 -13.07 -5.25 -12.79
C LYS A 43 -11.55 -5.32 -12.90
N MET A 44 -10.87 -4.17 -12.78
CA MET A 44 -9.40 -4.11 -12.78
C MET A 44 -8.82 -4.89 -11.60
N LEU A 45 -9.36 -4.71 -10.40
CA LEU A 45 -8.94 -5.42 -9.20
C LEU A 45 -9.19 -6.93 -9.30
N GLU A 46 -10.31 -7.34 -9.87
CA GLU A 46 -10.62 -8.75 -10.15
C GLU A 46 -9.67 -9.36 -11.19
N TYR A 47 -9.39 -8.63 -12.27
CA TYR A 47 -8.51 -9.06 -13.36
C TYR A 47 -7.08 -9.30 -12.89
N TYR A 48 -6.47 -8.32 -12.22
CA TYR A 48 -5.12 -8.45 -11.67
C TYR A 48 -5.06 -9.35 -10.44
N SER A 49 -6.16 -9.41 -9.70
CA SER A 49 -6.36 -10.31 -8.58
C SER A 49 -5.15 -10.34 -7.63
N PRO A 50 -4.68 -9.19 -7.09
CA PRO A 50 -3.54 -9.17 -6.19
C PRO A 50 -3.86 -9.90 -4.88
N ASP A 51 -2.84 -10.50 -4.26
CA ASP A 51 -3.02 -11.19 -2.98
C ASP A 51 -3.15 -10.20 -1.81
N LEU A 52 -2.47 -9.06 -1.93
CA LEU A 52 -2.46 -7.94 -0.97
C LEU A 52 -2.64 -6.62 -1.71
N ILE A 53 -3.44 -5.71 -1.16
CA ILE A 53 -3.66 -4.38 -1.73
C ILE A 53 -3.61 -3.35 -0.60
N GLY A 54 -2.74 -2.35 -0.73
CA GLY A 54 -2.82 -1.12 0.06
C GLY A 54 -3.49 -0.05 -0.77
N MET A 55 -4.62 0.48 -0.31
CA MET A 55 -5.31 1.56 -1.01
C MET A 55 -5.18 2.87 -0.23
N GLN A 56 -5.31 4.00 -0.92
CA GLN A 56 -5.27 5.34 -0.34
C GLN A 56 -6.47 6.15 -0.83
N GLU A 57 -6.84 7.18 -0.08
CA GLU A 57 -7.99 8.07 -0.32
C GLU A 57 -9.37 7.40 -0.29
N VAL A 58 -9.47 6.21 0.26
CA VAL A 58 -10.74 5.48 0.26
C VAL A 58 -11.72 6.12 1.22
N ARG A 59 -12.82 6.66 0.70
CA ARG A 59 -13.93 7.20 1.49
C ARG A 59 -14.88 6.09 1.93
N PRO A 60 -15.72 6.32 2.96
CA PRO A 60 -16.64 5.30 3.47
C PRO A 60 -17.58 4.70 2.42
N ASP A 61 -18.09 5.50 1.49
CA ASP A 61 -18.93 5.07 0.38
C ASP A 61 -18.17 4.17 -0.61
N GLN A 62 -16.91 4.51 -0.92
CA GLN A 62 -16.04 3.67 -1.75
C GLN A 62 -15.69 2.36 -1.05
N LEU A 63 -15.42 2.40 0.26
CA LEU A 63 -15.13 1.21 1.03
C LEU A 63 -16.32 0.24 1.04
N ALA A 64 -17.55 0.77 1.17
CA ALA A 64 -18.77 -0.03 1.11
C ALA A 64 -18.96 -0.69 -0.27
N ASP A 65 -18.69 0.03 -1.36
CA ASP A 65 -18.75 -0.52 -2.73
C ASP A 65 -17.70 -1.61 -2.95
N LEU A 66 -16.46 -1.38 -2.48
CA LEU A 66 -15.38 -2.37 -2.58
C LEU A 66 -15.72 -3.64 -1.79
N ASP A 67 -16.24 -3.50 -0.57
CA ASP A 67 -16.62 -4.63 0.28
C ASP A 67 -17.75 -5.46 -0.33
N ALA A 68 -18.75 -4.80 -0.91
CA ALA A 68 -19.87 -5.46 -1.56
C ALA A 68 -19.44 -6.28 -2.78
N ASN A 69 -18.42 -5.84 -3.51
CA ASN A 69 -18.01 -6.44 -4.78
C ASN A 69 -16.75 -7.31 -4.68
N LEU A 70 -15.88 -7.09 -3.72
CA LEU A 70 -14.64 -7.88 -3.53
C LEU A 70 -14.81 -8.95 -2.44
N SER A 71 -15.84 -9.79 -2.54
CA SER A 71 -16.22 -10.77 -1.52
C SER A 71 -15.11 -11.76 -1.13
N ASN A 72 -14.14 -12.00 -2.00
CA ASN A 72 -12.96 -12.85 -1.74
C ASN A 72 -11.89 -12.19 -0.87
N TYR A 73 -11.99 -10.87 -0.65
CA TYR A 73 -11.07 -10.13 0.20
C TYR A 73 -11.66 -9.88 1.58
N GLY A 74 -10.78 -9.85 2.57
CA GLY A 74 -11.02 -9.15 3.82
C GLY A 74 -10.26 -7.85 3.80
N HIS A 75 -10.69 -6.86 4.59
CA HIS A 75 -9.95 -5.63 4.75
C HIS A 75 -9.80 -5.22 6.22
N VAL A 76 -8.86 -4.34 6.47
CA VAL A 76 -8.67 -3.62 7.74
C VAL A 76 -8.30 -2.18 7.42
N GLY A 77 -8.62 -1.28 8.32
CA GLY A 77 -8.35 0.16 8.19
C GLY A 77 -9.44 0.97 8.86
N ALA A 78 -9.11 2.21 9.22
CA ALA A 78 -10.03 3.16 9.83
C ALA A 78 -9.91 4.53 9.16
N GLY A 79 -10.91 5.37 9.33
CA GLY A 79 -10.94 6.73 8.85
C GLY A 79 -9.97 7.63 9.62
N ARG A 80 -9.31 8.53 8.91
CA ARG A 80 -8.26 9.40 9.48
C ARG A 80 -8.79 10.48 10.41
N ASP A 81 -10.10 10.81 10.33
CA ASP A 81 -10.67 11.93 11.08
C ASP A 81 -11.12 11.54 12.50
N ASP A 82 -11.57 10.29 12.69
CA ASP A 82 -12.05 9.81 13.99
C ASP A 82 -11.41 8.49 14.45
N GLY A 83 -10.55 7.90 13.64
CA GLY A 83 -9.97 6.58 13.89
C GLY A 83 -10.97 5.43 13.76
N LYS A 84 -12.12 5.66 13.14
CA LYS A 84 -13.20 4.70 12.92
C LYS A 84 -13.70 4.74 11.48
N ASN A 85 -14.70 5.57 11.18
CA ASN A 85 -15.38 5.59 9.90
C ASN A 85 -15.27 6.92 9.15
N GLU A 86 -14.83 8.01 9.81
CA GLU A 86 -14.84 9.35 9.21
C GLU A 86 -13.54 9.67 8.50
N GLY A 87 -13.68 10.35 7.35
CA GLY A 87 -12.54 10.79 6.54
C GLY A 87 -12.06 9.72 5.57
N GLU A 88 -10.87 9.93 5.03
CA GLU A 88 -10.21 8.99 4.13
C GLU A 88 -9.56 7.85 4.92
N HIS A 89 -9.65 6.66 4.36
CA HIS A 89 -9.01 5.44 4.88
C HIS A 89 -7.77 5.10 4.05
N CYS A 90 -6.81 4.43 4.71
CA CYS A 90 -5.70 3.74 4.04
C CYS A 90 -5.85 2.22 4.25
N PRO A 91 -6.89 1.56 3.71
CA PRO A 91 -7.17 0.17 4.02
C PRO A 91 -6.13 -0.77 3.43
N ILE A 92 -5.99 -1.92 4.09
CA ILE A 92 -5.27 -3.08 3.57
C ILE A 92 -6.29 -4.15 3.24
N PHE A 93 -6.39 -4.53 1.96
CA PHE A 93 -7.15 -5.68 1.50
C PHE A 93 -6.25 -6.90 1.37
N TYR A 94 -6.75 -8.07 1.74
CA TYR A 94 -6.03 -9.34 1.63
C TYR A 94 -6.98 -10.46 1.20
N LYS A 95 -6.52 -11.36 0.32
CA LYS A 95 -7.30 -12.54 -0.08
C LYS A 95 -7.55 -13.47 1.10
N LYS A 96 -8.82 -13.71 1.45
CA LYS A 96 -9.23 -14.58 2.57
C LYS A 96 -8.80 -16.05 2.39
N ASN A 97 -8.73 -16.53 1.16
CA ASN A 97 -8.26 -17.89 0.86
C ASN A 97 -6.74 -18.03 0.98
N ARG A 98 -6.00 -16.91 0.92
CA ARG A 98 -4.54 -16.88 1.00
C ARG A 98 -4.03 -16.53 2.39
N PHE A 99 -4.65 -15.58 3.05
CA PHE A 99 -4.20 -15.05 4.33
C PHE A 99 -5.22 -15.20 5.45
N VAL A 100 -4.71 -15.31 6.67
CA VAL A 100 -5.47 -15.18 7.92
C VAL A 100 -4.99 -13.90 8.60
N LEU A 101 -5.90 -13.00 8.90
CA LEU A 101 -5.63 -11.84 9.74
C LEU A 101 -5.37 -12.33 11.18
N ILE A 102 -4.23 -11.96 11.73
CA ILE A 102 -3.86 -12.29 13.12
C ILE A 102 -4.11 -11.10 14.02
N GLU A 103 -3.69 -9.91 13.56
CA GLU A 103 -3.82 -8.66 14.32
C GLU A 103 -3.79 -7.49 13.35
N SER A 104 -4.45 -6.38 13.71
CA SER A 104 -4.43 -5.15 12.92
C SER A 104 -4.69 -3.94 13.80
N GLY A 105 -4.40 -2.78 13.27
CA GLY A 105 -4.68 -1.51 13.91
C GLY A 105 -4.33 -0.33 13.03
N ASN A 106 -4.53 0.85 13.60
CA ASN A 106 -4.25 2.12 12.94
C ASN A 106 -3.55 3.05 13.93
N PHE A 107 -2.89 4.07 13.42
CA PHE A 107 -2.36 5.17 14.20
C PHE A 107 -2.28 6.43 13.35
N ALA A 108 -2.51 7.59 13.99
CA ALA A 108 -2.35 8.88 13.32
C ALA A 108 -0.87 9.17 13.07
N LEU A 109 -0.55 9.79 11.92
CA LEU A 109 0.79 10.29 11.63
C LEU A 109 0.92 11.71 12.21
N SER A 110 1.15 11.77 13.51
CA SER A 110 1.31 13.00 14.26
C SER A 110 2.20 12.77 15.49
N GLU A 111 2.54 13.84 16.21
CA GLU A 111 3.26 13.79 17.48
C GLU A 111 2.50 13.02 18.55
N ASN A 112 1.18 12.88 18.38
CA ASN A 112 0.34 12.05 19.23
C ASN A 112 -0.42 10.97 18.43
N PRO A 113 0.20 9.82 18.16
CA PRO A 113 -0.33 8.79 17.25
C PRO A 113 -1.66 8.17 17.67
N ASN A 114 -2.09 8.37 18.90
CA ASN A 114 -3.35 7.84 19.43
C ASN A 114 -4.52 8.83 19.33
N VAL A 115 -4.28 10.04 18.78
CA VAL A 115 -5.29 11.08 18.58
C VAL A 115 -5.52 11.25 17.07
N TYR A 116 -6.72 10.95 16.62
CA TYR A 116 -7.11 11.06 15.23
C TYR A 116 -7.71 12.44 14.92
N GLY A 117 -7.81 12.78 13.63
CA GLY A 117 -8.37 14.04 13.16
C GLY A 117 -7.44 15.25 13.35
N VAL A 118 -6.21 15.02 13.79
CA VAL A 118 -5.22 16.09 14.02
C VAL A 118 -4.13 16.05 12.94
N LYS A 119 -3.66 17.23 12.55
CA LYS A 119 -2.51 17.37 11.66
C LYS A 119 -1.22 17.20 12.46
N GLY A 120 -0.32 16.37 11.96
CA GLY A 120 1.01 16.20 12.54
C GLY A 120 2.03 17.12 11.91
N TRP A 121 2.94 17.68 12.69
CA TRP A 121 4.03 18.54 12.23
C TRP A 121 3.55 19.69 11.33
N ASP A 122 4.04 19.74 10.09
CA ASP A 122 3.66 20.71 9.06
C ASP A 122 2.61 20.18 8.06
N ALA A 123 1.86 19.12 8.41
CA ALA A 123 0.89 18.51 7.52
C ALA A 123 -0.27 19.42 7.16
N SER A 124 -0.71 19.35 5.90
CA SER A 124 -1.92 20.03 5.42
C SER A 124 -3.20 19.32 5.83
N TYR A 125 -3.13 17.99 6.03
CA TYR A 125 -4.27 17.15 6.41
C TYR A 125 -3.90 16.17 7.53
N PRO A 126 -4.89 15.70 8.33
CA PRO A 126 -4.68 14.51 9.16
C PRO A 126 -4.25 13.34 8.30
N ARG A 127 -3.25 12.57 8.74
CA ARG A 127 -2.75 11.39 8.03
C ARG A 127 -2.76 10.18 8.96
N ILE A 128 -2.91 9.00 8.38
CA ILE A 128 -3.06 7.75 9.11
C ILE A 128 -2.20 6.66 8.47
N ALA A 129 -1.75 5.72 9.27
CA ALA A 129 -1.22 4.45 8.80
C ALA A 129 -2.07 3.29 9.34
N THR A 130 -2.35 2.34 8.47
CA THR A 130 -2.99 1.05 8.79
C THR A 130 -1.94 -0.04 8.80
N TRP A 131 -2.05 -1.00 9.72
CA TRP A 131 -1.17 -2.16 9.74
C TRP A 131 -1.95 -3.46 9.95
N ALA A 132 -1.38 -4.55 9.44
CA ALA A 132 -1.89 -5.90 9.62
C ALA A 132 -0.75 -6.91 9.82
N ILE A 133 -0.92 -7.84 10.74
CA ILE A 133 -0.14 -9.07 10.81
C ILE A 133 -0.96 -10.16 10.12
N LEU A 134 -0.45 -10.67 9.02
CA LEU A 134 -1.10 -11.66 8.17
C LEU A 134 -0.33 -12.98 8.20
N LYS A 135 -1.03 -14.10 8.39
CA LYS A 135 -0.45 -15.44 8.27
C LYS A 135 -0.79 -16.03 6.90
N ASP A 136 0.22 -16.31 6.11
CA ASP A 136 0.08 -17.00 4.83
C ASP A 136 -0.33 -18.46 5.04
N ARG A 137 -1.45 -18.88 4.48
CA ARG A 137 -1.96 -20.27 4.56
C ARG A 137 -1.07 -21.26 3.82
N LYS A 138 -0.35 -20.83 2.74
CA LYS A 138 0.52 -21.70 1.95
C LYS A 138 1.81 -22.05 2.70
N THR A 139 2.40 -21.07 3.39
CA THR A 139 3.71 -21.25 4.04
C THR A 139 3.64 -21.37 5.54
N GLY A 140 2.52 -20.95 6.15
CA GLY A 140 2.37 -20.82 7.60
C GLY A 140 3.14 -19.64 8.20
N LYS A 141 3.91 -18.90 7.40
CA LYS A 141 4.69 -17.74 7.87
C LYS A 141 3.79 -16.53 8.11
N LYS A 142 4.23 -15.67 9.02
CA LYS A 142 3.60 -14.37 9.26
C LYS A 142 4.38 -13.27 8.57
N ILE A 143 3.68 -12.26 8.10
CA ILE A 143 4.23 -11.00 7.55
C ILE A 143 3.55 -9.83 8.24
N ALA A 144 4.27 -8.72 8.37
CA ALA A 144 3.73 -7.44 8.78
C ALA A 144 3.55 -6.56 7.54
N TYR A 145 2.39 -5.98 7.38
CA TYR A 145 2.07 -5.10 6.26
C TYR A 145 1.51 -3.78 6.79
N PHE A 146 2.11 -2.68 6.34
CA PHE A 146 1.71 -1.32 6.65
C PHE A 146 1.32 -0.59 5.37
N ASN A 147 0.26 0.22 5.44
CA ASN A 147 -0.19 1.04 4.33
C ASN A 147 -0.47 2.46 4.81
N THR A 148 -0.05 3.47 4.07
CA THR A 148 -0.19 4.87 4.46
C THR A 148 -0.37 5.79 3.25
N HIS A 149 -0.79 7.02 3.51
CA HIS A 149 -0.80 8.12 2.58
C HIS A 149 -0.11 9.31 3.27
N LEU A 150 1.11 9.62 2.86
CA LEU A 150 1.88 10.71 3.46
C LEU A 150 1.32 12.07 3.04
N ASP A 151 1.68 13.11 3.76
CA ASP A 151 1.14 14.45 3.47
C ASP A 151 1.69 15.01 2.15
N ASN A 152 0.80 15.63 1.37
CA ASN A 152 1.13 16.19 0.05
C ASN A 152 2.02 17.43 0.13
N ASP A 153 1.91 18.25 1.17
CA ASP A 153 2.64 19.51 1.30
C ASP A 153 3.77 19.43 2.35
N GLY A 154 3.47 18.85 3.52
CA GLY A 154 4.33 18.86 4.69
C GLY A 154 5.60 18.01 4.53
N VAL A 155 6.75 18.64 4.29
CA VAL A 155 8.03 17.96 4.16
C VAL A 155 8.46 17.31 5.47
N GLN A 156 8.27 18.01 6.60
CA GLN A 156 8.56 17.46 7.92
C GLN A 156 7.59 16.33 8.26
N ALA A 157 6.30 16.50 7.95
CA ALA A 157 5.27 15.48 8.17
C ALA A 157 5.57 14.18 7.42
N ARG A 158 6.02 14.23 6.17
CA ARG A 158 6.45 13.04 5.42
C ARG A 158 7.64 12.36 6.09
N ARG A 159 8.66 13.14 6.46
CA ARG A 159 9.88 12.62 7.11
C ARG A 159 9.58 11.96 8.46
N GLU A 160 8.89 12.67 9.33
CA GLU A 160 8.61 12.19 10.69
C GLU A 160 7.53 11.08 10.67
N GLY A 161 6.56 11.18 9.74
CA GLY A 161 5.55 10.13 9.51
C GLY A 161 6.19 8.78 9.19
N ILE A 162 7.18 8.73 8.29
CA ILE A 162 7.88 7.48 7.98
C ILE A 162 8.73 6.98 9.15
N LYS A 163 9.37 7.85 9.92
CA LYS A 163 10.07 7.44 11.16
C LYS A 163 9.10 6.77 12.13
N LEU A 164 7.92 7.37 12.33
CA LEU A 164 6.87 6.83 13.19
C LEU A 164 6.37 5.47 12.68
N VAL A 165 6.14 5.31 11.37
CA VAL A 165 5.76 4.01 10.78
C VAL A 165 6.80 2.94 11.10
N LEU A 166 8.10 3.25 10.93
CA LEU A 166 9.19 2.31 11.24
C LEU A 166 9.30 1.99 12.73
N GLU A 167 9.14 2.99 13.59
CA GLU A 167 9.11 2.80 15.04
C GLU A 167 7.98 1.86 15.45
N ARG A 168 6.76 2.11 14.97
CA ARG A 168 5.59 1.25 15.22
C ARG A 168 5.78 -0.15 14.65
N ALA A 169 6.33 -0.28 13.45
CA ALA A 169 6.66 -1.59 12.87
C ALA A 169 7.63 -2.38 13.73
N LYS A 170 8.65 -1.73 14.29
CA LYS A 170 9.60 -2.34 15.22
C LYS A 170 8.96 -2.77 16.54
N GLN A 171 8.00 -1.98 17.06
CA GLN A 171 7.27 -2.32 18.29
C GLN A 171 6.28 -3.47 18.07
N ILE A 172 5.49 -3.42 16.98
CA ILE A 172 4.41 -4.36 16.69
C ILE A 172 4.95 -5.69 16.16
N ALA A 173 5.95 -5.64 15.28
CA ALA A 173 6.39 -6.80 14.49
C ALA A 173 7.92 -6.91 14.38
N PRO A 174 8.69 -6.91 15.48
CA PRO A 174 10.16 -6.73 15.49
C PRO A 174 10.94 -7.79 14.70
N LYS A 175 10.34 -8.95 14.45
CA LYS A 175 11.00 -10.10 13.79
C LYS A 175 10.30 -10.59 12.54
N LEU A 176 9.23 -9.92 12.12
CA LEU A 176 8.47 -10.34 10.95
C LEU A 176 9.04 -9.70 9.67
N PRO A 177 8.96 -10.41 8.53
CA PRO A 177 9.11 -9.78 7.23
C PRO A 177 8.17 -8.58 7.11
N LEU A 178 8.69 -7.44 6.66
CA LEU A 178 7.97 -6.16 6.63
C LEU A 178 7.71 -5.70 5.21
N LEU A 179 6.47 -5.32 4.96
CA LEU A 179 5.98 -4.64 3.75
C LEU A 179 5.43 -3.28 4.16
N ILE A 180 5.76 -2.23 3.42
CA ILE A 180 5.18 -0.89 3.55
C ILE A 180 4.75 -0.43 2.18
N SER A 181 3.48 -0.09 1.99
CA SER A 181 2.98 0.50 0.76
C SER A 181 2.34 1.86 1.02
N GLY A 182 2.15 2.61 -0.03
CA GLY A 182 1.41 3.87 0.07
C GLY A 182 1.63 4.80 -1.10
N ASP A 183 0.87 5.88 -1.05
CA ASP A 183 1.19 7.12 -1.71
C ASP A 183 2.08 7.94 -0.77
N PHE A 184 3.32 8.11 -1.17
CA PHE A 184 4.34 8.79 -0.35
C PHE A 184 4.35 10.31 -0.58
N ASN A 185 3.65 10.79 -1.58
CA ASN A 185 3.64 12.21 -1.98
C ASN A 185 5.05 12.81 -2.10
N CYS A 186 6.00 11.98 -2.47
CA CYS A 186 7.39 12.38 -2.70
C CYS A 186 8.14 11.35 -3.56
N THR A 187 9.17 11.80 -4.21
CA THR A 187 10.04 10.97 -5.05
C THR A 187 11.17 10.34 -4.24
N ASP A 188 11.94 9.44 -4.90
CA ASP A 188 13.04 8.68 -4.30
C ASP A 188 14.28 9.53 -3.91
N ALA A 189 14.32 10.80 -4.30
CA ALA A 189 15.36 11.76 -3.92
C ALA A 189 15.09 12.47 -2.58
N THR A 190 14.19 11.96 -1.74
CA THR A 190 13.73 12.65 -0.53
C THR A 190 14.03 11.88 0.76
N ALA A 191 14.01 12.58 1.89
CA ALA A 191 14.33 12.03 3.21
C ALA A 191 13.54 10.76 3.61
N PRO A 192 12.25 10.58 3.30
CA PRO A 192 11.54 9.32 3.55
C PRO A 192 12.25 8.10 2.95
N PHE A 193 12.81 8.22 1.74
CA PHE A 193 13.55 7.12 1.10
C PHE A 193 14.86 6.79 1.79
N ASP A 194 15.62 7.82 2.17
CA ASP A 194 16.87 7.63 2.92
C ASP A 194 16.63 6.91 4.24
N ILE A 195 15.56 7.29 4.95
CA ILE A 195 15.15 6.69 6.22
C ILE A 195 14.77 5.20 6.03
N LEU A 196 13.96 4.89 5.02
CA LEU A 196 13.56 3.52 4.71
C LEU A 196 14.76 2.66 4.29
N ASN A 197 15.64 3.21 3.42
CA ASN A 197 16.85 2.55 2.98
C ASN A 197 17.81 2.26 4.14
N ALA A 198 17.99 3.21 5.06
CA ALA A 198 18.81 3.04 6.26
C ALA A 198 18.22 2.00 7.23
N ALA A 199 16.90 1.85 7.25
CA ALA A 199 16.20 0.80 8.01
C ALA A 199 16.26 -0.59 7.34
N GLY A 200 16.93 -0.71 6.17
CA GLY A 200 17.07 -1.98 5.45
C GLY A 200 15.87 -2.37 4.59
N LEU A 201 14.97 -1.41 4.29
CA LEU A 201 13.90 -1.61 3.33
C LEU A 201 14.31 -1.02 1.98
N LYS A 202 13.87 -1.67 0.90
CA LYS A 202 14.10 -1.20 -0.46
C LYS A 202 12.77 -1.17 -1.22
N SER A 203 12.63 -0.21 -2.12
CA SER A 203 11.44 -0.17 -2.98
C SER A 203 11.48 -1.29 -4.01
N ILE A 204 10.30 -1.72 -4.44
CA ILE A 204 10.18 -2.72 -5.51
C ILE A 204 10.85 -2.26 -6.80
N TYR A 205 10.92 -0.96 -7.06
CA TYR A 205 11.60 -0.41 -8.23
C TYR A 205 13.13 -0.55 -8.17
N GLN A 206 13.71 -0.45 -6.96
CA GLN A 206 15.15 -0.63 -6.74
C GLN A 206 15.58 -2.10 -6.87
N LEU A 207 14.69 -3.03 -6.51
CA LEU A 207 15.01 -4.47 -6.45
C LEU A 207 14.55 -5.24 -7.68
N SER A 208 13.57 -4.73 -8.43
CA SER A 208 12.97 -5.46 -9.54
C SER A 208 13.92 -5.56 -10.72
N PRO A 209 14.22 -6.77 -11.21
CA PRO A 209 14.96 -6.94 -12.47
C PRO A 209 14.12 -6.55 -13.71
N ILE A 210 12.79 -6.47 -13.56
CA ILE A 210 11.87 -6.11 -14.64
C ILE A 210 10.89 -5.08 -14.10
N VAL A 211 11.02 -3.84 -14.59
CA VAL A 211 10.07 -2.74 -14.33
C VAL A 211 9.38 -2.40 -15.65
N TYR A 212 8.05 -2.42 -15.67
CA TYR A 212 7.28 -2.14 -16.88
C TYR A 212 6.22 -1.07 -16.62
N GLY A 213 6.02 -0.18 -17.58
CA GLY A 213 5.08 0.94 -17.51
C GLY A 213 5.80 2.29 -17.44
N PRO A 214 5.07 3.38 -17.18
CA PRO A 214 5.64 4.71 -17.08
C PRO A 214 6.51 4.86 -15.83
N LYS A 215 7.35 5.90 -15.82
CA LYS A 215 8.17 6.27 -14.67
C LYS A 215 7.46 7.23 -13.72
N PHE A 216 6.14 7.25 -13.76
CA PHE A 216 5.28 8.05 -12.89
C PHE A 216 4.03 7.25 -12.55
N SER A 217 3.44 7.56 -11.41
CA SER A 217 2.13 7.02 -11.00
C SER A 217 1.07 8.12 -10.94
N TYR A 218 1.41 9.32 -10.50
CA TYR A 218 0.51 10.47 -10.53
C TYR A 218 0.42 11.10 -11.93
N HIS A 219 -0.81 11.43 -12.38
CA HIS A 219 -1.04 12.01 -13.72
C HIS A 219 -2.28 12.91 -13.80
N ASP A 220 -2.96 13.16 -12.69
CA ASP A 220 -4.14 14.04 -12.62
C ASP A 220 -5.16 13.79 -13.75
N TYR A 221 -5.59 12.53 -13.90
CA TYR A 221 -6.49 12.11 -15.00
C TYR A 221 -5.96 12.49 -16.40
N GLY A 222 -4.65 12.52 -16.57
CA GLY A 222 -3.99 12.91 -17.81
C GLY A 222 -3.91 14.41 -18.05
N ARG A 223 -4.21 15.24 -17.05
CA ARG A 223 -4.11 16.70 -17.12
C ARG A 223 -2.77 17.24 -16.66
N ALA A 224 -2.04 16.45 -15.85
CA ALA A 224 -0.73 16.82 -15.36
C ALA A 224 0.24 17.10 -16.53
N LYS A 225 1.00 18.17 -16.41
CA LYS A 225 2.06 18.50 -17.37
C LYS A 225 3.24 17.55 -17.21
N PRO A 226 4.14 17.44 -18.21
CA PRO A 226 5.27 16.52 -18.14
C PRO A 226 6.14 16.68 -16.88
N GLU A 227 6.33 17.92 -16.40
CA GLU A 227 7.09 18.24 -15.19
C GLU A 227 6.38 17.90 -13.87
N GLU A 228 5.08 17.67 -13.93
CA GLU A 228 4.22 17.31 -12.79
C GLU A 228 4.01 15.78 -12.69
N LEU A 229 4.47 15.03 -13.70
CA LEU A 229 4.36 13.56 -13.72
C LEU A 229 5.40 12.97 -12.77
N GLU A 230 4.97 12.45 -11.63
CA GLU A 230 5.83 11.92 -10.58
C GLU A 230 5.48 10.49 -10.21
N LEU A 231 6.50 9.75 -9.80
CA LEU A 231 6.32 8.45 -9.17
C LEU A 231 6.16 8.67 -7.68
N LEU A 232 4.94 8.50 -7.17
CA LEU A 232 4.56 8.77 -5.78
C LEU A 232 4.12 7.52 -5.03
N ASP A 233 3.73 6.46 -5.77
CA ASP A 233 3.18 5.23 -5.21
C ASP A 233 4.25 4.13 -5.14
N TYR A 234 4.49 3.62 -3.94
CA TYR A 234 5.58 2.68 -3.69
C TYR A 234 5.16 1.49 -2.81
N VAL A 235 5.87 0.40 -3.02
CA VAL A 235 5.94 -0.72 -2.08
C VAL A 235 7.39 -0.89 -1.65
N PHE A 236 7.64 -0.85 -0.36
CA PHE A 236 8.94 -1.15 0.24
C PHE A 236 8.89 -2.52 0.88
N VAL A 237 9.97 -3.27 0.71
CA VAL A 237 10.09 -4.63 1.23
C VAL A 237 11.37 -4.80 2.05
N SER A 238 11.30 -5.56 3.13
CA SER A 238 12.49 -5.98 3.88
C SER A 238 13.29 -7.05 3.13
N LYS A 239 14.53 -7.28 3.54
CA LYS A 239 15.44 -8.29 2.93
C LYS A 239 14.91 -9.73 2.89
N ALA A 240 13.79 -9.99 3.53
CA ALA A 240 13.15 -11.31 3.50
C ALA A 240 12.43 -11.60 2.17
N PHE A 241 12.22 -10.57 1.35
CA PHE A 241 11.52 -10.68 0.08
C PHE A 241 12.46 -10.52 -1.11
N ASP A 242 12.26 -11.35 -2.12
CA ASP A 242 12.82 -11.17 -3.46
C ASP A 242 11.76 -10.55 -4.36
N VAL A 243 12.07 -9.48 -5.04
CA VAL A 243 11.19 -8.86 -6.04
C VAL A 243 11.47 -9.49 -7.41
N LYS A 244 10.44 -10.00 -8.07
CA LYS A 244 10.56 -10.66 -9.39
C LYS A 244 10.28 -9.71 -10.55
N ARG A 245 9.26 -8.90 -10.41
CA ARG A 245 8.87 -7.87 -11.40
C ARG A 245 7.92 -6.88 -10.74
N CYS A 246 7.87 -5.67 -11.29
CA CYS A 246 6.84 -4.69 -10.96
C CYS A 246 6.36 -3.97 -12.20
N ARG A 247 5.16 -3.41 -12.10
CA ARG A 247 4.51 -2.69 -13.19
C ARG A 247 3.69 -1.53 -12.64
N VAL A 248 3.72 -0.40 -13.34
CA VAL A 248 2.72 0.67 -13.26
C VAL A 248 1.63 0.37 -14.27
N ILE A 249 0.37 0.24 -13.82
CA ILE A 249 -0.78 -0.18 -14.63
C ILE A 249 -1.43 1.06 -15.25
N GLN A 250 -1.41 1.14 -16.59
CA GLN A 250 -1.98 2.25 -17.37
C GLN A 250 -3.32 1.90 -18.02
N ASP A 251 -4.07 0.99 -17.42
CA ASP A 251 -5.33 0.56 -18.01
C ASP A 251 -6.35 1.70 -18.00
N LYS A 252 -7.00 1.89 -19.13
CA LYS A 252 -8.04 2.89 -19.38
C LYS A 252 -9.21 2.22 -20.09
N PRO A 253 -10.10 1.57 -19.36
CA PRO A 253 -11.29 0.97 -19.96
C PRO A 253 -12.08 2.04 -20.74
N GLU A 254 -12.37 1.75 -22.01
CA GLU A 254 -13.08 2.68 -22.91
C GLU A 254 -12.49 4.11 -22.96
N GLY A 255 -11.17 4.24 -22.63
CA GLY A 255 -10.48 5.52 -22.61
C GLY A 255 -10.60 6.32 -21.29
N HIS A 256 -11.33 5.80 -20.30
CA HIS A 256 -11.50 6.45 -18.99
C HIS A 256 -10.38 6.12 -18.04
N TYR A 257 -9.97 7.10 -17.22
CA TYR A 257 -9.05 6.90 -16.14
C TYR A 257 -9.76 6.30 -14.91
N LEU A 258 -9.13 5.31 -14.28
CA LEU A 258 -9.64 4.67 -13.08
C LEU A 258 -9.44 5.54 -11.81
N SER A 259 -8.38 6.35 -11.80
CA SER A 259 -7.98 7.29 -10.75
C SER A 259 -7.12 8.38 -11.38
N ASP A 260 -6.69 9.37 -10.63
CA ASP A 260 -5.64 10.32 -10.98
C ASP A 260 -4.23 9.75 -10.72
N HIS A 261 -4.16 8.56 -10.12
CA HIS A 261 -2.97 7.74 -9.99
C HIS A 261 -3.11 6.41 -10.74
N TYR A 262 -2.01 5.90 -11.27
CA TYR A 262 -1.93 4.54 -11.80
C TYR A 262 -1.61 3.55 -10.65
N PRO A 263 -2.32 2.40 -10.57
CA PRO A 263 -1.96 1.34 -9.64
C PRO A 263 -0.56 0.80 -9.91
N VAL A 264 0.14 0.43 -8.85
CA VAL A 264 1.46 -0.20 -8.92
C VAL A 264 1.36 -1.62 -8.38
N ILE A 265 1.77 -2.60 -9.19
CA ILE A 265 1.69 -4.02 -8.85
C ILE A 265 3.06 -4.68 -8.93
N ALA A 266 3.35 -5.59 -8.01
CA ALA A 266 4.58 -6.37 -8.01
C ALA A 266 4.35 -7.84 -7.69
N GLN A 267 5.21 -8.70 -8.24
CA GLN A 267 5.39 -10.07 -7.78
C GLN A 267 6.62 -10.17 -6.90
N ILE A 268 6.42 -10.61 -5.69
CA ILE A 268 7.46 -10.80 -4.68
C ILE A 268 7.44 -12.24 -4.18
N GLN A 269 8.58 -12.72 -3.68
CA GLN A 269 8.72 -14.05 -3.06
C GLN A 269 9.35 -13.94 -1.67
N TYR A 270 8.98 -14.86 -0.74
CA TYR A 270 9.58 -14.92 0.60
C TYR A 270 9.60 -16.32 1.19
#